data_3a4c410fa456280aa38c0382f5110042
#
_entry.id   3a4c410fa456280aa38c0382f5110042
#
_cell.length_a   1.000
_cell.length_b   1.000
_cell.length_c   1.000
_cell.angle_alpha   90.00
_cell.angle_beta   90.00
_cell.angle_gamma   90.00
#
_symmetry.space_group_name_H-M   'P 1'
#
loop_
_entity.id
_entity.type
_entity.pdbx_description
1 polymer ?
#
loop_
_entity_poly.entity_id
_entity_poly.type
_entity_poly.pdbx_seq_one_letter_code
_entity_poly.pdbx_strand_id
1 'polypeptide(L)'
;MNVIFTCGGTAGHVNPALALAGYMQERHPDLRVLFVGTPRGMERGLIEKAGYDFRSIEVSSFQRSLSPSGIAHNVKSLKNLALAGSRARAILRDFRPDLVVGTGGYASYPMVKYAAKEGIPTAVHESNMVPGLTTKMLEGYAGCIMVGFEECRQHYKHPEKIVVTGTPVRATSSARPRSRPGRSWDLPTTGRWPSPSGAVSAHDS
;
A
#
# COMPACT_ATOMS: atom_id res chain seq x y z
N MET A 1 -8.79 -9.39 13.47
CA MET A 1 -8.62 -8.54 12.27
C MET A 1 -7.44 -9.04 11.46
N ASN A 2 -7.56 -9.11 10.13
CA ASN A 2 -6.50 -9.54 9.22
C ASN A 2 -6.05 -8.35 8.36
N VAL A 3 -4.76 -8.04 8.32
CA VAL A 3 -4.23 -6.93 7.53
C VAL A 3 -3.12 -7.42 6.61
N ILE A 4 -3.20 -7.03 5.33
CA ILE A 4 -2.10 -7.21 4.39
C ILE A 4 -1.34 -5.89 4.26
N PHE A 5 -0.03 -5.94 4.48
CA PHE A 5 0.90 -4.90 4.07
C PHE A 5 1.59 -5.31 2.77
N THR A 6 1.64 -4.40 1.81
CA THR A 6 2.33 -4.65 0.55
C THR A 6 3.33 -3.56 0.25
N CYS A 7 4.56 -3.97 0.02
CA CYS A 7 5.71 -3.09 -0.21
C CYS A 7 6.75 -3.79 -1.09
N GLY A 8 7.70 -3.04 -1.59
CA GLY A 8 8.81 -3.67 -2.31
C GLY A 8 9.82 -2.68 -2.88
N GLY A 9 10.95 -3.24 -3.29
CA GLY A 9 12.00 -2.55 -4.01
C GLY A 9 13.04 -1.83 -3.16
N THR A 10 12.66 -1.16 -2.08
CA THR A 10 13.59 -0.40 -1.24
C THR A 10 13.22 -0.42 0.24
N ALA A 11 14.21 -0.22 1.11
CA ALA A 11 13.97 -0.08 2.55
C ALA A 11 13.04 1.11 2.88
N GLY A 12 13.03 2.14 2.04
CA GLY A 12 12.12 3.29 2.18
C GLY A 12 10.64 2.93 2.09
N HIS A 13 10.30 1.85 1.36
CA HIS A 13 8.94 1.33 1.33
C HIS A 13 8.66 0.31 2.44
N VAL A 14 9.68 -0.47 2.83
CA VAL A 14 9.53 -1.54 3.81
C VAL A 14 9.43 -1.00 5.24
N ASN A 15 10.26 -0.03 5.60
CA ASN A 15 10.32 0.49 6.96
C ASN A 15 9.00 1.12 7.43
N PRO A 16 8.30 1.96 6.64
CA PRO A 16 6.97 2.46 7.01
C PRO A 16 5.95 1.34 7.20
N ALA A 17 5.98 0.29 6.35
CA ALA A 17 5.09 -0.85 6.48
C ALA A 17 5.33 -1.62 7.79
N LEU A 18 6.60 -1.88 8.14
CA LEU A 18 6.96 -2.53 9.39
C LEU A 18 6.60 -1.67 10.61
N ALA A 19 6.78 -0.36 10.52
CA ALA A 19 6.42 0.56 11.60
C ALA A 19 4.90 0.57 11.85
N LEU A 20 4.10 0.63 10.79
CA LEU A 20 2.64 0.56 10.88
C LEU A 20 2.17 -0.79 11.42
N ALA A 21 2.71 -1.89 10.92
CA ALA A 21 2.36 -3.23 11.39
C ALA A 21 2.64 -3.41 12.89
N GLY A 22 3.82 -3.00 13.36
CA GLY A 22 4.18 -3.05 14.77
C GLY A 22 3.26 -2.20 15.63
N TYR A 23 3.00 -0.95 15.22
CA TYR A 23 2.09 -0.05 15.92
C TYR A 23 0.66 -0.60 16.02
N MET A 24 0.18 -1.23 14.95
CA MET A 24 -1.15 -1.84 14.95
C MET A 24 -1.21 -3.07 15.85
N GLN A 25 -0.18 -3.91 15.87
CA GLN A 25 -0.13 -5.10 16.73
C GLN A 25 -0.04 -4.75 18.21
N GLU A 26 0.66 -3.69 18.59
CA GLU A 26 0.70 -3.19 19.97
C GLU A 26 -0.71 -2.84 20.50
N ARG A 27 -1.61 -2.38 19.61
CA ARG A 27 -2.98 -1.99 19.97
C ARG A 27 -4.01 -3.09 19.77
N HIS A 28 -3.71 -4.03 18.91
CA HIS A 28 -4.56 -5.15 18.56
C HIS A 28 -3.76 -6.44 18.60
N PRO A 29 -3.59 -7.07 19.79
CA PRO A 29 -2.77 -8.28 19.96
C PRO A 29 -3.21 -9.45 19.07
N ASP A 30 -4.52 -9.53 18.75
CA ASP A 30 -5.08 -10.58 17.88
C ASP A 30 -4.97 -10.23 16.37
N LEU A 31 -4.22 -9.17 16.02
CA LEU A 31 -4.01 -8.78 14.64
C LEU A 31 -3.16 -9.81 13.90
N ARG A 32 -3.71 -10.38 12.83
CA ARG A 32 -2.95 -11.20 11.89
C ARG A 32 -2.41 -10.33 10.77
N VAL A 33 -1.11 -10.35 10.60
CA VAL A 33 -0.40 -9.55 9.59
C VAL A 33 0.23 -10.48 8.56
N LEU A 34 0.00 -10.16 7.28
CA LEU A 34 0.69 -10.77 6.17
C LEU A 34 1.36 -9.70 5.33
N PHE A 35 2.63 -9.89 5.03
CA PHE A 35 3.33 -9.05 4.07
C PHE A 35 3.33 -9.66 2.67
N VAL A 36 3.15 -8.80 1.65
CA VAL A 36 3.24 -9.20 0.25
C VAL A 36 4.24 -8.31 -0.47
N GLY A 37 5.23 -8.93 -1.10
CA GLY A 37 6.30 -8.26 -1.83
C GLY A 37 6.78 -9.04 -3.05
N THR A 38 7.92 -8.66 -3.62
CA THR A 38 8.49 -9.36 -4.76
C THR A 38 9.34 -10.56 -4.33
N PRO A 39 9.44 -11.62 -5.15
CA PRO A 39 10.12 -12.86 -4.73
C PRO A 39 11.63 -12.70 -4.51
N ARG A 40 12.25 -11.72 -5.16
CA ARG A 40 13.70 -11.46 -5.14
C ARG A 40 14.07 -10.11 -4.56
N GLY A 41 13.11 -9.41 -3.95
CA GLY A 41 13.33 -8.11 -3.36
C GLY A 41 13.99 -8.20 -1.98
N MET A 42 14.67 -7.12 -1.57
CA MET A 42 15.27 -7.00 -0.24
C MET A 42 14.22 -7.01 0.88
N GLU A 43 12.96 -6.72 0.56
CA GLU A 43 11.85 -6.66 1.49
C GLU A 43 11.66 -7.98 2.22
N ARG A 44 11.80 -9.10 1.53
CA ARG A 44 11.59 -10.43 2.12
C ARG A 44 12.46 -10.64 3.36
N GLY A 45 13.77 -10.43 3.23
CA GLY A 45 14.69 -10.64 4.35
C GLY A 45 14.44 -9.70 5.53
N LEU A 46 14.02 -8.45 5.26
CA LEU A 46 13.71 -7.48 6.30
C LEU A 46 12.43 -7.85 7.06
N ILE A 47 11.42 -8.34 6.34
CA ILE A 47 10.11 -8.72 6.88
C ILE A 47 10.22 -10.01 7.70
N GLU A 48 10.87 -11.06 7.14
CA GLU A 48 11.11 -12.32 7.84
C GLU A 48 11.96 -12.12 9.10
N LYS A 49 12.98 -11.26 9.05
CA LYS A 49 13.78 -10.88 10.23
C LYS A 49 12.97 -10.15 11.29
N ALA A 50 11.92 -9.45 10.89
CA ALA A 50 11.00 -8.79 11.81
C ALA A 50 9.93 -9.72 12.39
N GLY A 51 9.90 -11.01 11.97
CA GLY A 51 9.00 -12.03 12.50
C GLY A 51 7.63 -12.07 11.84
N TYR A 52 7.46 -11.47 10.65
CA TYR A 52 6.20 -11.48 9.93
C TYR A 52 6.15 -12.53 8.83
N ASP A 53 4.94 -13.06 8.60
CA ASP A 53 4.66 -13.90 7.44
C ASP A 53 4.81 -13.11 6.13
N PHE A 54 5.40 -13.77 5.13
CA PHE A 54 5.66 -13.18 3.83
C PHE A 54 5.14 -14.07 2.70
N ARG A 55 4.45 -13.45 1.73
CA ARG A 55 4.13 -14.08 0.44
C ARG A 55 4.67 -13.25 -0.71
N SER A 56 5.11 -13.91 -1.76
CA SER A 56 5.62 -13.23 -2.94
C SER A 56 4.56 -13.12 -4.04
N ILE A 57 4.60 -11.98 -4.73
CA ILE A 57 3.84 -11.76 -5.96
C ILE A 57 4.83 -11.35 -7.06
N GLU A 58 4.85 -12.09 -8.16
CA GLU A 58 5.69 -11.73 -9.30
C GLU A 58 5.07 -10.54 -10.02
N VAL A 59 5.80 -9.45 -10.02
CA VAL A 59 5.53 -8.23 -10.78
C VAL A 59 6.83 -7.80 -11.46
N SER A 60 6.71 -7.26 -12.65
CA SER A 60 7.85 -6.71 -13.38
C SER A 60 7.76 -5.20 -13.42
N SER A 61 8.90 -4.53 -13.29
CA SER A 61 9.01 -3.10 -13.52
C SER A 61 8.87 -2.78 -15.00
N PHE A 62 8.26 -1.64 -15.33
CA PHE A 62 8.29 -1.11 -16.68
C PHE A 62 9.59 -0.33 -16.91
N GLN A 63 10.25 -0.61 -18.03
CA GLN A 63 11.40 0.17 -18.47
C GLN A 63 10.91 1.40 -19.25
N ARG A 64 11.54 2.54 -18.99
CA ARG A 64 11.26 3.79 -19.72
C ARG A 64 11.94 3.84 -21.10
N SER A 65 12.69 2.79 -21.47
CA SER A 65 13.41 2.72 -22.74
C SER A 65 12.47 2.32 -23.88
N LEU A 66 12.55 3.03 -25.00
CA LEU A 66 11.88 2.72 -26.27
C LEU A 66 12.74 1.82 -27.18
N SER A 67 13.84 1.26 -26.69
CA SER A 67 14.65 0.31 -27.43
C SER A 67 13.87 -1.01 -27.71
N PRO A 68 14.20 -1.78 -28.75
CA PRO A 68 13.55 -3.05 -29.03
C PRO A 68 13.55 -4.01 -27.84
N SER A 69 14.67 -4.04 -27.07
CA SER A 69 14.77 -4.80 -25.81
C SER A 69 13.85 -4.26 -24.71
N GLY A 70 13.70 -2.94 -24.62
CA GLY A 70 12.77 -2.29 -23.70
C GLY A 70 11.31 -2.58 -24.03
N ILE A 71 10.95 -2.60 -25.32
CA ILE A 71 9.61 -2.96 -25.78
C ILE A 71 9.31 -4.43 -25.45
N ALA A 72 10.22 -5.36 -25.76
CA ALA A 72 10.07 -6.79 -25.42
C ALA A 72 9.92 -7.00 -23.91
N HIS A 73 10.71 -6.26 -23.09
CA HIS A 73 10.58 -6.28 -21.64
C HIS A 73 9.21 -5.77 -21.19
N ASN A 74 8.70 -4.69 -21.77
CA ASN A 74 7.41 -4.11 -21.43
C ASN A 74 6.23 -5.03 -21.81
N VAL A 75 6.31 -5.74 -22.93
CA VAL A 75 5.32 -6.77 -23.31
C VAL A 75 5.29 -7.91 -22.29
N LYS A 76 6.45 -8.38 -21.85
CA LYS A 76 6.56 -9.38 -20.77
C LYS A 76 6.00 -8.84 -19.45
N SER A 77 6.28 -7.59 -19.14
CA SER A 77 5.77 -6.90 -17.94
C SER A 77 4.24 -6.77 -17.96
N LEU A 78 3.62 -6.55 -19.13
CA LEU A 78 2.17 -6.49 -19.27
C LEU A 78 1.51 -7.86 -19.03
N LYS A 79 2.08 -8.94 -19.56
CA LYS A 79 1.64 -10.32 -19.27
C LYS A 79 1.76 -10.62 -17.76
N ASN A 80 2.89 -10.26 -17.14
CA ASN A 80 3.10 -10.43 -15.70
C ASN A 80 2.10 -9.60 -14.88
N LEU A 81 1.72 -8.42 -15.33
CA LEU A 81 0.73 -7.59 -14.65
C LEU A 81 -0.67 -8.22 -14.68
N ALA A 82 -1.06 -8.84 -15.80
CA ALA A 82 -2.31 -9.59 -15.89
C ALA A 82 -2.33 -10.81 -14.96
N LEU A 83 -1.22 -11.58 -14.95
CA LEU A 83 -1.04 -12.72 -14.04
C LEU A 83 -0.94 -12.28 -12.56
N ALA A 84 -0.34 -11.10 -12.30
CA ALA A 84 -0.27 -10.55 -10.95
C ALA A 84 -1.66 -10.27 -10.38
N GLY A 85 -2.62 -9.89 -11.23
CA GLY A 85 -4.01 -9.72 -10.80
C GLY A 85 -4.66 -11.01 -10.30
N SER A 86 -4.44 -12.11 -11.01
CA SER A 86 -4.92 -13.44 -10.60
C SER A 86 -4.28 -13.90 -9.29
N ARG A 87 -2.95 -13.71 -9.15
CA ARG A 87 -2.20 -14.03 -7.93
C ARG A 87 -2.65 -13.17 -6.75
N ALA A 88 -2.84 -11.87 -6.96
CA ALA A 88 -3.35 -10.97 -5.92
C ALA A 88 -4.71 -11.44 -5.39
N ARG A 89 -5.65 -11.76 -6.28
CA ARG A 89 -6.96 -12.31 -5.88
C ARG A 89 -6.84 -13.64 -5.12
N ALA A 90 -5.93 -14.51 -5.51
CA ALA A 90 -5.69 -15.76 -4.80
C ALA A 90 -5.22 -15.50 -3.35
N ILE A 91 -4.28 -14.56 -3.16
CA ILE A 91 -3.80 -14.17 -1.83
C ILE A 91 -4.94 -13.54 -1.00
N LEU A 92 -5.73 -12.62 -1.61
CA LEU A 92 -6.85 -11.97 -0.94
C LEU A 92 -7.91 -12.98 -0.48
N ARG A 93 -8.29 -13.93 -1.33
CA ARG A 93 -9.28 -14.97 -0.99
C ARG A 93 -8.81 -15.91 0.11
N ASP A 94 -7.53 -16.28 0.11
CA ASP A 94 -6.95 -17.19 1.10
C ASP A 94 -6.79 -16.52 2.47
N PHE A 95 -6.22 -15.31 2.49
CA PHE A 95 -5.94 -14.60 3.74
C PHE A 95 -7.17 -13.86 4.31
N ARG A 96 -8.12 -13.46 3.45
CA ARG A 96 -9.34 -12.70 3.79
C ARG A 96 -9.04 -11.46 4.62
N PRO A 97 -8.32 -10.48 4.07
CA PRO A 97 -7.96 -9.29 4.81
C PRO A 97 -9.16 -8.36 5.02
N ASP A 98 -9.21 -7.73 6.19
CA ASP A 98 -10.12 -6.63 6.52
C ASP A 98 -9.58 -5.28 6.00
N LEU A 99 -8.27 -5.19 5.74
CA LEU A 99 -7.58 -4.01 5.24
C LEU A 99 -6.34 -4.40 4.44
N VAL A 100 -6.09 -3.68 3.35
CA VAL A 100 -4.84 -3.77 2.59
C VAL A 100 -4.12 -2.42 2.58
N VAL A 101 -2.87 -2.39 3.03
CA VAL A 101 -2.03 -1.19 3.11
C VAL A 101 -0.85 -1.31 2.16
N GLY A 102 -0.76 -0.41 1.19
CA GLY A 102 0.38 -0.30 0.28
C GLY A 102 1.32 0.83 0.73
N THR A 103 2.63 0.55 0.83
CA THR A 103 3.62 1.57 1.19
C THR A 103 4.61 1.87 0.06
N GLY A 104 4.29 1.42 -1.15
CA GLY A 104 5.10 1.66 -2.34
C GLY A 104 5.74 0.40 -2.92
N GLY A 105 6.38 0.57 -4.08
CA GLY A 105 6.92 -0.53 -4.86
C GLY A 105 5.87 -1.20 -5.77
N TYR A 106 6.37 -1.92 -6.79
CA TYR A 106 5.51 -2.49 -7.83
C TYR A 106 4.53 -3.57 -7.31
N ALA A 107 4.88 -4.28 -6.23
CA ALA A 107 4.03 -5.28 -5.60
C ALA A 107 2.74 -4.67 -5.03
N SER A 108 2.79 -3.40 -4.59
CA SER A 108 1.63 -2.71 -4.02
C SER A 108 0.52 -2.51 -5.04
N TYR A 109 0.86 -2.31 -6.32
CA TYR A 109 -0.14 -2.01 -7.34
C TYR A 109 -1.20 -3.10 -7.51
N PRO A 110 -0.86 -4.37 -7.83
CA PRO A 110 -1.88 -5.40 -7.98
C PRO A 110 -2.63 -5.67 -6.66
N MET A 111 -1.94 -5.68 -5.52
CA MET A 111 -2.57 -5.99 -4.24
C MET A 111 -3.63 -4.95 -3.87
N VAL A 112 -3.30 -3.67 -3.85
CA VAL A 112 -4.23 -2.59 -3.50
C VAL A 112 -5.35 -2.46 -4.54
N LYS A 113 -5.01 -2.52 -5.85
CA LYS A 113 -6.00 -2.43 -6.93
C LYS A 113 -7.06 -3.51 -6.84
N TYR A 114 -6.66 -4.77 -6.65
CA TYR A 114 -7.61 -5.88 -6.62
C TYR A 114 -8.35 -5.97 -5.29
N ALA A 115 -7.74 -5.59 -4.18
CA ALA A 115 -8.46 -5.42 -2.91
C ALA A 115 -9.58 -4.38 -3.04
N ALA A 116 -9.29 -3.21 -3.60
CA ALA A 116 -10.30 -2.17 -3.84
C ALA A 116 -11.43 -2.66 -4.77
N LYS A 117 -11.10 -3.43 -5.83
CA LYS A 117 -12.11 -3.99 -6.74
C LYS A 117 -13.01 -5.05 -6.09
N GLU A 118 -12.51 -5.72 -5.06
CA GLU A 118 -13.27 -6.70 -4.28
C GLU A 118 -13.96 -6.07 -3.06
N GLY A 119 -13.96 -4.72 -2.96
CA GLY A 119 -14.62 -3.99 -1.88
C GLY A 119 -13.89 -4.03 -0.55
N ILE A 120 -12.66 -4.54 -0.52
CA ILE A 120 -11.83 -4.57 0.68
C ILE A 120 -11.27 -3.16 0.93
N PRO A 121 -11.36 -2.62 2.14
CA PRO A 121 -10.74 -1.35 2.51
C PRO A 121 -9.26 -1.28 2.16
N THR A 122 -8.83 -0.15 1.59
CA THR A 122 -7.45 0.05 1.15
C THR A 122 -6.90 1.37 1.62
N ALA A 123 -5.63 1.37 2.01
CA ALA A 123 -4.86 2.58 2.28
C ALA A 123 -3.52 2.52 1.54
N VAL A 124 -3.00 3.68 1.17
CA VAL A 124 -1.66 3.81 0.59
C VAL A 124 -0.87 4.83 1.39
N HIS A 125 0.37 4.52 1.71
CA HIS A 125 1.30 5.46 2.33
C HIS A 125 2.37 5.88 1.33
N GLU A 126 2.59 7.18 1.19
CA GLU A 126 3.65 7.78 0.38
C GLU A 126 4.60 8.59 1.27
N SER A 127 5.85 8.17 1.30
CA SER A 127 6.89 8.83 2.09
C SER A 127 7.52 10.03 1.39
N ASN A 128 7.42 10.09 0.07
CA ASN A 128 8.02 11.16 -0.72
C ASN A 128 7.08 12.36 -0.84
N MET A 129 7.66 13.55 -0.94
CA MET A 129 6.88 14.77 -1.21
C MET A 129 6.20 14.71 -2.57
N VAL A 130 6.91 14.23 -3.60
CA VAL A 130 6.35 13.98 -4.93
C VAL A 130 6.01 12.50 -5.03
N PRO A 131 4.73 12.14 -5.24
CA PRO A 131 4.32 10.75 -5.25
C PRO A 131 4.97 9.95 -6.37
N GLY A 132 5.38 8.74 -6.01
CA GLY A 132 5.89 7.75 -6.95
C GLY A 132 4.82 7.29 -7.94
N LEU A 133 5.26 6.68 -9.05
CA LEU A 133 4.35 6.20 -10.10
C LEU A 133 3.29 5.24 -9.56
N THR A 134 3.68 4.31 -8.70
CA THR A 134 2.76 3.34 -8.11
C THR A 134 1.66 4.02 -7.31
N THR A 135 1.99 4.99 -6.47
CA THR A 135 1.02 5.73 -5.66
C THR A 135 0.08 6.53 -6.55
N LYS A 136 0.59 7.21 -7.60
CA LYS A 136 -0.24 7.92 -8.59
C LYS A 136 -1.23 6.98 -9.29
N MET A 137 -0.79 5.78 -9.67
CA MET A 137 -1.67 4.79 -10.31
C MET A 137 -2.72 4.21 -9.34
N LEU A 138 -2.42 4.20 -8.05
CA LEU A 138 -3.31 3.69 -7.00
C LEU A 138 -4.29 4.74 -6.46
N GLU A 139 -4.12 6.00 -6.76
CA GLU A 139 -4.94 7.11 -6.27
C GLU A 139 -6.45 6.86 -6.47
N GLY A 140 -6.84 6.39 -7.66
CA GLY A 140 -8.23 6.07 -7.97
C GLY A 140 -8.80 4.85 -7.22
N TYR A 141 -7.93 3.96 -6.73
CA TYR A 141 -8.31 2.71 -6.06
C TYR A 141 -8.22 2.81 -4.53
N ALA A 142 -7.31 3.62 -4.02
CA ALA A 142 -7.13 3.78 -2.58
C ALA A 142 -8.35 4.47 -1.94
N GLY A 143 -8.81 3.94 -0.82
CA GLY A 143 -9.80 4.59 0.02
C GLY A 143 -9.22 5.76 0.81
N CYS A 144 -7.92 5.66 1.17
CA CYS A 144 -7.17 6.69 1.89
C CYS A 144 -5.73 6.72 1.40
N ILE A 145 -5.14 7.92 1.33
CA ILE A 145 -3.74 8.14 0.98
C ILE A 145 -3.08 8.89 2.13
N MET A 146 -2.23 8.20 2.85
CA MET A 146 -1.43 8.76 3.94
C MET A 146 -0.16 9.37 3.39
N VAL A 147 0.12 10.63 3.71
CA VAL A 147 1.31 11.34 3.21
C VAL A 147 2.12 11.94 4.36
N GLY A 148 3.40 12.18 4.09
CA GLY A 148 4.31 12.76 5.05
C GLY A 148 4.10 14.25 5.31
N PHE A 149 3.60 14.99 4.30
CA PHE A 149 3.57 16.45 4.28
C PHE A 149 2.28 16.97 3.65
N GLU A 150 1.80 18.15 4.11
CA GLU A 150 0.60 18.79 3.57
C GLU A 150 0.78 19.21 2.09
N GLU A 151 1.96 19.62 1.71
CA GLU A 151 2.31 20.04 0.36
C GLU A 151 2.16 18.92 -0.68
N CYS A 152 2.09 17.66 -0.23
CA CYS A 152 1.84 16.52 -1.11
C CYS A 152 0.49 16.63 -1.83
N ARG A 153 -0.53 17.26 -1.23
CA ARG A 153 -1.89 17.35 -1.77
C ARG A 153 -1.95 17.88 -3.19
N GLN A 154 -1.11 18.87 -3.53
CA GLN A 154 -1.07 19.47 -4.86
C GLN A 154 -0.71 18.50 -6.00
N HIS A 155 -0.17 17.33 -5.65
CA HIS A 155 0.26 16.34 -6.63
C HIS A 155 -0.80 15.27 -6.93
N TYR A 156 -1.96 15.34 -6.28
CA TYR A 156 -3.04 14.36 -6.39
C TYR A 156 -4.30 14.98 -7.00
N LYS A 157 -5.04 14.14 -7.73
CA LYS A 157 -6.33 14.52 -8.33
C LYS A 157 -7.49 14.41 -7.34
N HIS A 158 -7.30 13.62 -6.27
CA HIS A 158 -8.28 13.32 -5.22
C HIS A 158 -7.76 13.78 -3.85
N PRO A 159 -7.61 15.11 -3.62
CA PRO A 159 -7.08 15.64 -2.37
C PRO A 159 -7.96 15.32 -1.15
N GLU A 160 -9.24 15.01 -1.36
CA GLU A 160 -10.18 14.59 -0.31
C GLU A 160 -9.81 13.24 0.33
N LYS A 161 -9.04 12.40 -0.37
CA LYS A 161 -8.56 11.11 0.16
C LYS A 161 -7.27 11.21 0.97
N ILE A 162 -6.67 12.40 1.03
CA ILE A 162 -5.34 12.59 1.61
C ILE A 162 -5.45 12.90 3.10
N VAL A 163 -4.69 12.12 3.87
CA VAL A 163 -4.49 12.30 5.30
C VAL A 163 -3.00 12.52 5.57
N VAL A 164 -2.66 13.63 6.20
CA VAL A 164 -1.27 13.91 6.57
C VAL A 164 -0.96 13.21 7.89
N THR A 165 -0.19 12.14 7.81
CA THR A 165 0.17 11.30 8.97
C THR A 165 1.63 11.45 9.40
N GLY A 166 2.43 12.12 8.61
CA GLY A 166 3.88 12.00 8.71
C GLY A 166 4.38 10.66 8.15
N THR A 167 5.67 10.43 8.21
CA THR A 167 6.28 9.15 7.81
C THR A 167 6.42 8.26 9.04
N PRO A 168 5.80 7.06 9.05
CA PRO A 168 5.92 6.12 10.14
C PRO A 168 7.37 5.66 10.32
N VAL A 169 7.86 5.71 11.55
CA VAL A 169 9.18 5.21 11.92
C VAL A 169 9.04 4.15 13.02
N ARG A 170 9.89 3.14 12.98
CA ARG A 170 9.91 2.13 14.05
C ARG A 170 10.32 2.80 15.35
N ALA A 171 9.55 2.56 16.41
CA ALA A 171 9.98 2.92 17.76
C ALA A 171 11.24 2.09 18.08
N THR A 172 12.39 2.75 18.25
CA THR A 172 13.53 2.13 18.90
C THR A 172 13.23 2.14 20.40
N SER A 173 13.61 1.09 21.11
CA SER A 173 13.35 0.92 22.57
C SER A 173 13.86 2.08 23.45
N SER A 174 14.57 3.03 22.87
CA SER A 174 15.08 4.26 23.52
C SER A 174 14.30 5.53 23.16
N ALA A 175 13.36 5.47 22.21
CA ALA A 175 12.58 6.64 21.83
C ALA A 175 11.31 6.71 22.68
N ARG A 176 11.35 7.42 23.82
CA ARG A 176 10.12 7.92 24.46
C ARG A 176 9.33 8.71 23.44
N PRO A 177 8.01 8.48 23.31
CA PRO A 177 7.17 9.32 22.46
C PRO A 177 7.36 10.76 22.94
N ARG A 178 7.85 11.63 22.07
CA ARG A 178 7.74 13.07 22.32
C ARG A 178 6.26 13.38 22.28
N SER A 179 5.66 13.53 23.45
CA SER A 179 4.32 14.08 23.60
C SER A 179 4.33 15.49 23.00
N ARG A 180 3.85 15.63 21.77
CA ARG A 180 3.41 16.93 21.28
C ARG A 180 2.05 17.17 21.88
N PRO A 181 1.85 18.25 22.67
CA PRO A 181 0.53 18.63 23.12
C PRO A 181 -0.27 19.11 21.92
N GLY A 182 -1.44 18.55 21.70
CA GLY A 182 -2.52 19.13 20.93
C GLY A 182 -2.58 18.76 19.46
N ARG A 183 -3.09 17.57 19.19
CA ARG A 183 -4.22 17.29 18.26
C ARG A 183 -4.68 15.87 18.58
N SER A 184 -5.84 15.74 19.21
CA SER A 184 -6.56 14.49 19.29
C SER A 184 -6.91 14.09 17.85
N TRP A 185 -6.40 12.97 17.41
CA TRP A 185 -6.84 12.34 16.19
C TRP A 185 -8.11 11.57 16.53
N ASP A 186 -9.23 12.26 16.52
CA ASP A 186 -10.53 11.63 16.55
C ASP A 186 -10.75 10.95 15.20
N LEU A 187 -10.29 9.71 15.10
CA LEU A 187 -10.79 8.80 14.09
C LEU A 187 -12.30 8.66 14.34
N PRO A 188 -13.16 8.76 13.31
CA PRO A 188 -14.58 8.52 13.49
C PRO A 188 -14.76 7.15 14.12
N THR A 189 -15.27 7.09 15.34
CA THR A 189 -15.57 5.87 16.09
C THR A 189 -16.74 5.07 15.52
N THR A 190 -17.33 5.55 14.43
CA THR A 190 -18.39 4.86 13.69
C THR A 190 -17.80 4.35 12.38
N GLY A 191 -17.57 3.05 12.31
CA GLY A 191 -16.97 2.31 11.20
C GLY A 191 -17.73 2.37 9.88
N ARG A 192 -17.83 3.54 9.30
CA ARG A 192 -18.27 3.72 7.92
C ARG A 192 -17.20 4.49 7.17
N TRP A 193 -16.29 3.76 6.56
CA TRP A 193 -15.47 4.29 5.48
C TRP A 193 -16.39 4.71 4.34
N PRO A 194 -16.15 5.84 3.67
CA PRO A 194 -16.92 6.20 2.50
C PRO A 194 -16.85 5.04 1.50
N SER A 195 -18.00 4.47 1.18
CA SER A 195 -18.12 3.46 0.13
C SER A 195 -17.58 4.05 -1.17
N PRO A 196 -16.89 3.28 -2.01
CA PRO A 196 -16.54 3.70 -3.36
C PRO A 196 -17.78 3.67 -4.26
N SER A 197 -18.82 4.43 -3.91
CA SER A 197 -20.01 4.60 -4.72
C SER A 197 -19.84 5.83 -5.61
N GLY A 198 -19.31 5.60 -6.78
CA GLY A 198 -19.13 6.55 -7.86
C GLY A 198 -18.71 5.82 -9.12
N ALA A 199 -19.27 4.62 -9.38
CA ALA A 199 -19.28 4.08 -10.72
C ALA A 199 -20.20 4.99 -11.54
N VAL A 200 -19.60 5.89 -12.30
CA VAL A 200 -20.27 6.61 -13.39
C VAL A 200 -20.78 5.55 -14.36
N SER A 201 -22.08 5.36 -14.38
CA SER A 201 -22.77 4.63 -15.44
C SER A 201 -22.57 5.42 -16.74
N ALA A 202 -21.70 4.93 -17.60
CA ALA A 202 -21.68 5.33 -18.99
C ALA A 202 -22.81 4.57 -19.72
N HIS A 203 -23.99 5.16 -19.73
CA HIS A 203 -25.03 4.96 -20.74
C HIS A 203 -25.91 6.20 -20.70
N ASP A 204 -25.80 7.01 -21.73
CA ASP A 204 -26.84 7.51 -22.60
C ASP A 204 -26.35 8.71 -23.43
N SER A 205 -26.44 8.50 -24.72
CA SER A 205 -26.52 9.41 -25.89
C SER A 205 -25.36 9.31 -26.84
#